data_32ec801225533db587be27f23095fa53
#
_entry.id   32ec801225533db587be27f23095fa53
#
_cell.length_a   1.000
_cell.length_b   1.000
_cell.length_c   1.000
_cell.angle_alpha   90.00
_cell.angle_beta   90.00
_cell.angle_gamma   90.00
#
_symmetry.space_group_name_H-M   'P 1'
#
loop_
_entity.id
_entity.type
_entity.pdbx_description
1 polymer ?
#
loop_
_entity_poly.entity_id
_entity_poly.type
_entity_poly.pdbx_seq_one_letter_code
_entity_poly.pdbx_strand_id
1 'polypeptide(L)'
;MKFIVIISLIIVGCFLVSFNNFEGKSDQFINIKTICDSIPELNKQLKDFVSTKIKTKVGKGECWDLAAQALNSVGAKWNGQYIFGSEVYYKTECVYPGDIIQFKGVRIQYQVKGKIYIEMMDLHTAIIYEVKAKGEYILAHQNNAFSGRKVGLSPIKLKDINKGKFIIYRPVKQ
;
A
#
# COMPACT_ATOMS: atom_id res chain seq x y z
N MET A 1 -67.80 4.48 66.86
CA MET A 1 -66.55 4.60 66.13
C MET A 1 -66.51 3.49 65.07
N LYS A 2 -66.78 3.81 63.83
CA LYS A 2 -66.73 2.85 62.70
C LYS A 2 -65.50 3.14 61.88
N PHE A 3 -64.54 2.22 61.84
CA PHE A 3 -63.38 2.29 60.95
C PHE A 3 -63.75 1.81 59.55
N ILE A 4 -63.62 2.67 58.57
CA ILE A 4 -63.76 2.33 57.15
C ILE A 4 -62.37 1.96 56.65
N VAL A 5 -62.21 0.72 56.25
CA VAL A 5 -61.00 0.23 55.56
C VAL A 5 -61.21 0.41 54.08
N ILE A 6 -60.42 1.29 53.45
CA ILE A 6 -60.38 1.49 52.02
C ILE A 6 -59.32 0.53 51.45
N ILE A 7 -59.78 -0.49 50.72
CA ILE A 7 -58.90 -1.37 49.97
C ILE A 7 -58.61 -0.73 48.64
N SER A 8 -57.36 -0.28 48.47
CA SER A 8 -56.87 0.27 47.18
C SER A 8 -56.45 -0.90 46.27
N LEU A 9 -57.20 -1.10 45.20
CA LEU A 9 -56.82 -2.05 44.14
C LEU A 9 -55.71 -1.45 43.28
N ILE A 10 -54.53 -1.98 43.39
CA ILE A 10 -53.43 -1.66 42.46
C ILE A 10 -53.57 -2.55 41.25
N ILE A 11 -53.98 -1.95 40.12
CA ILE A 11 -53.94 -2.60 38.83
C ILE A 11 -52.52 -2.54 38.33
N VAL A 12 -51.83 -3.69 38.37
CA VAL A 12 -50.51 -3.85 37.71
C VAL A 12 -50.75 -4.02 36.21
N GLY A 13 -50.63 -2.93 35.51
CA GLY A 13 -50.59 -2.94 34.03
C GLY A 13 -49.32 -3.62 33.53
N CYS A 14 -49.47 -4.82 33.02
CA CYS A 14 -48.39 -5.54 32.33
C CYS A 14 -48.11 -4.87 30.99
N PHE A 15 -47.14 -3.96 30.94
CA PHE A 15 -46.60 -3.41 29.70
C PHE A 15 -45.76 -4.50 29.03
N LEU A 16 -46.33 -5.17 28.04
CA LEU A 16 -45.58 -6.01 27.12
C LEU A 16 -44.74 -5.10 26.23
N VAL A 17 -43.50 -4.92 26.62
CA VAL A 17 -42.51 -4.28 25.77
C VAL A 17 -42.14 -5.28 24.69
N SER A 18 -42.72 -5.12 23.50
CA SER A 18 -42.29 -5.84 22.30
C SER A 18 -40.85 -5.38 22.01
N PHE A 19 -39.87 -6.20 22.36
CA PHE A 19 -38.51 -6.07 21.81
C PHE A 19 -38.59 -6.41 20.33
N ASN A 20 -38.75 -5.40 19.48
CA ASN A 20 -38.39 -5.51 18.09
C ASN A 20 -36.89 -5.84 18.04
N ASN A 21 -36.58 -7.09 17.69
CA ASN A 21 -35.25 -7.47 17.28
C ASN A 21 -34.89 -6.59 16.08
N PHE A 22 -34.18 -5.48 16.36
CA PHE A 22 -33.44 -4.76 15.36
C PHE A 22 -32.28 -5.69 14.97
N GLU A 23 -32.54 -6.57 13.99
CA GLU A 23 -31.46 -7.22 13.27
C GLU A 23 -30.62 -6.11 12.64
N GLY A 24 -29.63 -5.65 13.41
CA GLY A 24 -28.56 -4.84 12.88
C GLY A 24 -27.95 -5.65 11.75
N LYS A 25 -28.22 -5.24 10.49
CA LYS A 25 -27.32 -5.57 9.39
C LYS A 25 -25.94 -5.25 9.92
N SER A 26 -25.18 -6.27 10.29
CA SER A 26 -23.76 -6.13 10.44
C SER A 26 -23.29 -5.72 9.04
N ASP A 27 -23.08 -4.43 8.86
CA ASP A 27 -22.30 -3.93 7.74
C ASP A 27 -21.04 -4.77 7.77
N GLN A 28 -20.96 -5.69 6.85
CA GLN A 28 -19.72 -6.36 6.53
C GLN A 28 -18.77 -5.25 6.09
N PHE A 29 -18.09 -4.64 7.05
CA PHE A 29 -16.80 -4.04 6.77
C PHE A 29 -15.94 -5.20 6.29
N ILE A 30 -16.05 -5.50 5.00
CA ILE A 30 -15.10 -6.36 4.31
C ILE A 30 -13.78 -5.69 4.59
N ASN A 31 -13.04 -6.28 5.50
CA ASN A 31 -11.77 -5.75 5.96
C ASN A 31 -10.87 -5.82 4.73
N ILE A 32 -10.71 -4.69 4.02
CA ILE A 32 -9.85 -4.56 2.83
C ILE A 32 -8.45 -5.08 3.14
N LYS A 33 -8.06 -5.10 4.40
CA LYS A 33 -6.85 -5.72 4.91
C LYS A 33 -6.78 -7.22 4.60
N THR A 34 -7.88 -7.96 4.66
CA THR A 34 -7.94 -9.40 4.36
C THR A 34 -7.75 -9.73 2.87
N ILE A 35 -8.06 -8.80 1.98
CA ILE A 35 -7.92 -9.03 0.53
C ILE A 35 -6.46 -8.90 0.08
N CYS A 36 -5.63 -8.14 0.80
CA CYS A 36 -4.23 -7.88 0.46
C CYS A 36 -3.23 -8.75 1.26
N ASP A 37 -3.68 -9.77 1.99
CA ASP A 37 -2.85 -10.52 2.95
C ASP A 37 -1.89 -11.52 2.27
N SER A 38 -2.15 -11.94 1.03
CA SER A 38 -1.27 -12.87 0.32
C SER A 38 -0.48 -12.17 -0.78
N ILE A 39 0.83 -12.05 -0.58
CA ILE A 39 1.74 -11.53 -1.60
C ILE A 39 1.81 -12.56 -2.74
N PRO A 40 1.56 -12.16 -4.02
CA PRO A 40 1.71 -13.05 -5.15
C PRO A 40 3.13 -13.65 -5.21
N GLU A 41 3.23 -14.91 -5.60
CA GLU A 41 4.51 -15.63 -5.54
C GLU A 41 5.63 -14.94 -6.34
N LEU A 42 5.31 -14.43 -7.52
CA LEU A 42 6.29 -13.72 -8.34
C LEU A 42 6.78 -12.43 -7.67
N ASN A 43 5.88 -11.71 -6.99
CA ASN A 43 6.22 -10.54 -6.19
C ASN A 43 7.15 -10.89 -5.02
N LYS A 44 6.87 -12.01 -4.35
CA LYS A 44 7.72 -12.49 -3.27
C LYS A 44 9.13 -12.79 -3.76
N GLN A 45 9.26 -13.52 -4.88
CA GLN A 45 10.54 -13.80 -5.50
C GLN A 45 11.31 -12.55 -5.89
N LEU A 46 10.63 -11.52 -6.44
CA LEU A 46 11.26 -10.22 -6.72
C LEU A 46 11.77 -9.55 -5.44
N LYS A 47 10.94 -9.51 -4.40
CA LYS A 47 11.34 -8.92 -3.12
C LYS A 47 12.54 -9.64 -2.53
N ASP A 48 12.55 -10.97 -2.58
CA ASP A 48 13.66 -11.80 -2.06
C ASP A 48 14.95 -11.52 -2.84
N PHE A 49 14.90 -11.46 -4.18
CA PHE A 49 16.03 -11.01 -5.00
C PHE A 49 16.55 -9.64 -4.55
N VAL A 50 15.65 -8.64 -4.44
CA VAL A 50 16.01 -7.27 -4.03
C VAL A 50 16.67 -7.26 -2.65
N SER A 51 16.19 -8.10 -1.72
CA SER A 51 16.73 -8.20 -0.36
C SER A 51 18.22 -8.58 -0.38
N THR A 52 18.64 -9.45 -1.32
CA THR A 52 20.06 -9.82 -1.49
C THR A 52 20.92 -8.72 -2.09
N LYS A 53 20.32 -7.69 -2.65
CA LYS A 53 21.02 -6.59 -3.36
C LYS A 53 21.17 -5.31 -2.54
N ILE A 54 20.54 -5.22 -1.38
CA ILE A 54 20.66 -4.04 -0.50
C ILE A 54 22.13 -3.70 -0.22
N LYS A 55 22.48 -2.41 -0.36
CA LYS A 55 23.84 -1.84 -0.24
C LYS A 55 24.83 -2.30 -1.31
N THR A 56 24.42 -3.06 -2.31
CA THR A 56 25.26 -3.44 -3.46
C THR A 56 24.89 -2.64 -4.70
N LYS A 57 25.79 -2.57 -5.68
CA LYS A 57 25.52 -2.01 -7.00
C LYS A 57 25.02 -3.12 -7.92
N VAL A 58 23.86 -2.91 -8.55
CA VAL A 58 23.27 -3.82 -9.54
C VAL A 58 23.52 -3.25 -10.94
N GLY A 59 24.04 -4.06 -11.85
CA GLY A 59 24.34 -3.63 -13.21
C GLY A 59 25.32 -2.46 -13.27
N LYS A 60 25.01 -1.47 -14.07
CA LYS A 60 25.76 -0.21 -14.15
C LYS A 60 25.48 0.74 -13.01
N GLY A 61 24.49 0.44 -12.17
CA GLY A 61 24.04 1.25 -11.06
C GLY A 61 22.97 2.27 -11.46
N GLU A 62 22.32 2.09 -12.60
CA GLU A 62 21.16 2.90 -12.99
C GLU A 62 19.90 2.40 -12.29
N CYS A 63 18.91 3.28 -12.07
CA CYS A 63 17.68 2.92 -11.37
C CYS A 63 16.93 1.77 -12.06
N TRP A 64 16.98 1.72 -13.38
CA TRP A 64 16.37 0.71 -14.22
C TRP A 64 17.03 -0.68 -14.07
N ASP A 65 18.34 -0.75 -13.86
CA ASP A 65 19.10 -2.01 -13.78
C ASP A 65 18.58 -2.94 -12.70
N LEU A 66 18.16 -2.39 -11.56
CA LEU A 66 17.61 -3.19 -10.46
C LEU A 66 16.32 -3.90 -10.88
N ALA A 67 15.38 -3.17 -11.48
CA ALA A 67 14.11 -3.73 -11.95
C ALA A 67 14.33 -4.76 -13.06
N ALA A 68 15.19 -4.46 -14.04
CA ALA A 68 15.53 -5.36 -15.12
C ALA A 68 16.11 -6.68 -14.64
N GLN A 69 17.10 -6.64 -13.74
CA GLN A 69 17.71 -7.84 -13.20
C GLN A 69 16.75 -8.63 -12.30
N ALA A 70 15.94 -7.96 -11.49
CA ALA A 70 14.93 -8.61 -10.66
C ALA A 70 13.91 -9.38 -11.52
N LEU A 71 13.34 -8.74 -12.55
CA LEU A 71 12.37 -9.38 -13.44
C LEU A 71 12.98 -10.55 -14.22
N ASN A 72 14.19 -10.38 -14.76
CA ASN A 72 14.89 -11.43 -15.47
C ASN A 72 15.23 -12.63 -14.57
N SER A 73 15.61 -12.38 -13.31
CA SER A 73 15.95 -13.44 -12.37
C SER A 73 14.80 -14.40 -12.05
N VAL A 74 13.57 -13.92 -12.19
CA VAL A 74 12.35 -14.72 -11.91
C VAL A 74 11.59 -15.10 -13.19
N GLY A 75 12.13 -14.82 -14.37
CA GLY A 75 11.49 -15.12 -15.65
C GLY A 75 10.18 -14.37 -15.86
N ALA A 76 10.06 -13.14 -15.33
CA ALA A 76 8.87 -12.33 -15.55
C ALA A 76 8.81 -11.76 -16.96
N LYS A 77 7.58 -11.63 -17.49
CA LYS A 77 7.33 -11.00 -18.78
C LYS A 77 7.32 -9.48 -18.63
N TRP A 78 8.12 -8.79 -19.43
CA TRP A 78 8.15 -7.32 -19.53
C TRP A 78 8.68 -6.89 -20.89
N ASN A 79 8.57 -5.62 -21.25
CA ASN A 79 8.89 -5.16 -22.62
C ASN A 79 10.37 -4.82 -22.85
N GLY A 80 11.25 -5.05 -21.88
CA GLY A 80 12.67 -4.68 -21.97
C GLY A 80 12.94 -3.18 -21.86
N GLN A 81 11.92 -2.37 -21.56
CA GLN A 81 12.01 -0.91 -21.39
C GLN A 81 11.36 -0.46 -20.07
N TYR A 82 10.21 0.22 -20.13
CA TYR A 82 9.57 0.85 -18.97
C TYR A 82 8.15 0.34 -18.69
N ILE A 83 7.76 -0.80 -19.30
CA ILE A 83 6.53 -1.52 -18.96
C ILE A 83 6.94 -2.84 -18.28
N PHE A 84 6.74 -2.91 -16.99
CA PHE A 84 7.30 -3.94 -16.13
C PHE A 84 6.30 -5.06 -15.77
N GLY A 85 5.17 -5.11 -16.44
CA GLY A 85 4.09 -6.07 -16.21
C GLY A 85 2.71 -5.44 -16.39
N SER A 86 1.73 -5.85 -15.59
CA SER A 86 0.38 -5.28 -15.59
C SER A 86 0.31 -4.03 -14.70
N GLU A 87 -0.40 -3.00 -15.14
CA GLU A 87 -0.63 -1.81 -14.32
C GLU A 87 -1.47 -2.13 -13.08
N VAL A 88 -1.17 -1.45 -11.99
CA VAL A 88 -1.87 -1.56 -10.71
C VAL A 88 -2.43 -0.21 -10.31
N TYR A 89 -3.73 -0.13 -10.16
CA TYR A 89 -4.44 1.07 -9.71
C TYR A 89 -4.48 1.13 -8.19
N TYR A 90 -3.45 1.70 -7.57
CA TYR A 90 -3.22 1.69 -6.12
C TYR A 90 -4.40 2.22 -5.28
N LYS A 91 -5.33 2.98 -5.88
CA LYS A 91 -6.53 3.49 -5.18
C LYS A 91 -7.58 2.41 -4.98
N THR A 92 -7.65 1.43 -5.85
CA THR A 92 -8.69 0.38 -5.90
C THR A 92 -8.13 -1.02 -5.81
N GLU A 93 -6.84 -1.21 -6.06
CA GLU A 93 -6.17 -2.50 -6.05
C GLU A 93 -5.11 -2.59 -4.95
N CYS A 94 -4.80 -3.81 -4.55
CA CYS A 94 -3.70 -4.08 -3.62
C CYS A 94 -2.36 -3.82 -4.29
N VAL A 95 -1.51 -3.07 -3.62
CA VAL A 95 -0.09 -2.94 -3.96
C VAL A 95 0.69 -3.90 -3.08
N TYR A 96 1.62 -4.64 -3.65
CA TYR A 96 2.42 -5.62 -2.92
C TYR A 96 3.90 -5.28 -2.94
N PRO A 97 4.67 -5.71 -1.94
CA PRO A 97 6.13 -5.78 -2.08
C PRO A 97 6.48 -6.57 -3.36
N GLY A 98 7.46 -6.09 -4.12
CA GLY A 98 7.81 -6.65 -5.44
C GLY A 98 7.08 -6.00 -6.62
N ASP A 99 6.05 -5.18 -6.41
CA ASP A 99 5.52 -4.31 -7.47
C ASP A 99 6.58 -3.25 -7.83
N ILE A 100 6.58 -2.82 -9.09
CA ILE A 100 7.56 -1.86 -9.61
C ILE A 100 6.85 -0.53 -9.83
N ILE A 101 7.47 0.56 -9.37
CA ILE A 101 6.95 1.91 -9.58
C ILE A 101 7.86 2.68 -10.54
N GLN A 102 7.27 3.24 -11.59
CA GLN A 102 7.93 4.08 -12.59
C GLN A 102 7.46 5.52 -12.42
N PHE A 103 8.41 6.43 -12.21
CA PHE A 103 8.18 7.86 -12.12
C PHE A 103 8.57 8.56 -13.42
N LYS A 104 7.82 9.62 -13.78
CA LYS A 104 8.11 10.48 -14.94
C LYS A 104 7.82 11.95 -14.61
N GLY A 105 8.88 12.78 -14.57
CA GLY A 105 8.81 14.20 -14.27
C GLY A 105 8.22 14.51 -12.90
N VAL A 106 8.49 13.61 -11.91
CA VAL A 106 7.89 13.69 -10.58
C VAL A 106 8.65 14.69 -9.72
N ARG A 107 7.87 15.54 -9.02
CA ARG A 107 8.35 16.38 -7.91
C ARG A 107 7.62 15.97 -6.64
N ILE A 108 8.39 15.58 -5.63
CA ILE A 108 7.92 15.24 -4.29
C ILE A 108 8.25 16.41 -3.38
N GLN A 109 7.29 16.83 -2.55
CA GLN A 109 7.51 17.86 -1.55
C GLN A 109 6.91 17.41 -0.23
N TYR A 110 7.75 17.33 0.80
CA TYR A 110 7.33 16.98 2.14
C TYR A 110 8.01 17.85 3.19
N GLN A 111 7.47 17.85 4.40
CA GLN A 111 7.97 18.64 5.51
C GLN A 111 8.38 17.76 6.67
N VAL A 112 9.59 17.99 7.21
CA VAL A 112 10.10 17.33 8.41
C VAL A 112 10.63 18.36 9.36
N LYS A 113 10.12 18.39 10.61
CA LYS A 113 10.55 19.34 11.65
C LYS A 113 10.61 20.79 11.18
N GLY A 114 9.57 21.23 10.43
CA GLY A 114 9.45 22.58 9.91
C GLY A 114 10.28 22.88 8.65
N LYS A 115 11.15 21.98 8.20
CA LYS A 115 11.93 22.14 6.97
C LYS A 115 11.23 21.48 5.79
N ILE A 116 11.20 22.15 4.65
CA ILE A 116 10.64 21.64 3.39
C ILE A 116 11.76 20.93 2.62
N TYR A 117 11.47 19.72 2.18
CA TYR A 117 12.33 18.91 1.33
C TYR A 117 11.67 18.76 -0.05
N ILE A 118 12.48 18.84 -1.09
CA ILE A 118 12.04 18.68 -2.47
C ILE A 118 12.95 17.65 -3.13
N GLU A 119 12.33 16.64 -3.75
CA GLU A 119 13.01 15.62 -4.55
C GLU A 119 12.45 15.62 -5.97
N MET A 120 13.34 15.48 -6.95
CA MET A 120 13.00 15.44 -8.37
C MET A 120 13.36 14.08 -8.95
N MET A 121 12.43 13.51 -9.69
CA MET A 121 12.60 12.22 -10.39
C MET A 121 12.13 12.38 -11.84
N ASP A 122 13.04 12.73 -12.75
CA ASP A 122 12.69 12.95 -14.16
C ASP A 122 12.24 11.65 -14.83
N LEU A 123 13.06 10.61 -14.74
CA LEU A 123 12.73 9.25 -15.14
C LEU A 123 13.40 8.31 -14.15
N HIS A 124 12.60 7.72 -13.26
CA HIS A 124 13.13 6.91 -12.17
C HIS A 124 12.30 5.65 -11.95
N THR A 125 12.98 4.54 -11.75
CA THR A 125 12.38 3.23 -11.48
C THR A 125 12.76 2.77 -10.09
N ALA A 126 11.79 2.23 -9.34
CA ALA A 126 12.02 1.63 -8.04
C ALA A 126 11.17 0.37 -7.87
N ILE A 127 11.55 -0.50 -6.94
CA ILE A 127 10.75 -1.66 -6.54
C ILE A 127 10.15 -1.37 -5.16
N ILE A 128 8.86 -1.61 -5.00
CA ILE A 128 8.20 -1.48 -3.71
C ILE A 128 8.72 -2.62 -2.82
N TYR A 129 9.50 -2.26 -1.81
CA TYR A 129 10.11 -3.21 -0.89
C TYR A 129 9.19 -3.56 0.28
N GLU A 130 8.45 -2.56 0.76
CA GLU A 130 7.48 -2.72 1.85
C GLU A 130 6.27 -1.80 1.64
N VAL A 131 5.09 -2.29 1.97
CA VAL A 131 3.84 -1.52 2.01
C VAL A 131 3.54 -1.20 3.48
N LYS A 132 3.64 0.08 3.85
CA LYS A 132 3.32 0.56 5.21
C LYS A 132 1.82 0.84 5.37
N ALA A 133 1.26 1.48 4.36
CA ALA A 133 -0.16 1.79 4.25
C ALA A 133 -0.48 2.07 2.77
N LYS A 134 -1.75 2.26 2.44
CA LYS A 134 -2.18 2.63 1.10
C LYS A 134 -1.53 3.97 0.67
N GLY A 135 -0.69 3.90 -0.36
CA GLY A 135 0.06 5.07 -0.84
C GLY A 135 1.28 5.44 0.00
N GLU A 136 1.69 4.62 0.98
CA GLU A 136 2.91 4.81 1.78
C GLU A 136 3.78 3.56 1.68
N TYR A 137 4.95 3.70 1.07
CA TYR A 137 5.83 2.58 0.73
C TYR A 137 7.26 2.83 1.18
N ILE A 138 8.01 1.74 1.33
CA ILE A 138 9.48 1.77 1.29
C ILE A 138 9.89 1.29 -0.09
N LEU A 139 10.67 2.09 -0.80
CA LEU A 139 11.21 1.79 -2.12
C LEU A 139 12.63 1.25 -2.02
N ALA A 140 12.92 0.21 -2.79
CA ALA A 140 14.28 -0.20 -3.09
C ALA A 140 14.68 0.37 -4.46
N HIS A 141 15.73 1.17 -4.52
CA HIS A 141 16.19 1.79 -5.74
C HIS A 141 17.68 2.18 -5.64
N GLN A 142 18.27 2.50 -6.77
CA GLN A 142 19.63 2.99 -6.90
C GLN A 142 19.66 4.17 -7.88
N ASN A 143 20.81 4.82 -8.03
CA ASN A 143 20.98 6.05 -8.81
C ASN A 143 20.07 7.19 -8.29
N ASN A 144 20.16 7.45 -7.00
CA ASN A 144 19.43 8.53 -6.33
C ASN A 144 20.36 9.28 -5.37
N ALA A 145 19.94 10.45 -4.89
CA ALA A 145 20.74 11.30 -4.01
C ALA A 145 21.04 10.64 -2.64
N PHE A 146 20.20 9.71 -2.20
CA PHE A 146 20.32 9.07 -0.89
C PHE A 146 21.36 7.95 -0.85
N SER A 147 21.33 7.03 -1.83
CA SER A 147 22.19 5.82 -1.85
C SER A 147 23.22 5.80 -2.98
N GLY A 148 23.24 6.82 -3.84
CA GLY A 148 24.08 6.86 -5.02
C GLY A 148 23.75 5.68 -5.94
N ARG A 149 24.79 5.01 -6.46
CA ARG A 149 24.63 3.88 -7.39
C ARG A 149 24.45 2.52 -6.70
N LYS A 150 24.24 2.48 -5.38
CA LYS A 150 23.95 1.25 -4.63
C LYS A 150 22.46 1.19 -4.31
N VAL A 151 21.93 -0.02 -4.21
CA VAL A 151 20.55 -0.24 -3.79
C VAL A 151 20.35 0.26 -2.36
N GLY A 152 19.53 1.27 -2.19
CA GLY A 152 19.11 1.83 -0.91
C GLY A 152 17.62 1.70 -0.71
N LEU A 153 17.19 1.88 0.53
CA LEU A 153 15.77 1.89 0.92
C LEU A 153 15.39 3.32 1.33
N SER A 154 14.33 3.85 0.74
CA SER A 154 13.78 5.15 1.13
C SER A 154 12.26 5.14 1.22
N PRO A 155 11.67 5.89 2.17
CA PRO A 155 10.22 6.02 2.27
C PRO A 155 9.66 6.93 1.18
N ILE A 156 8.43 6.66 0.75
CA ILE A 156 7.64 7.56 -0.09
C ILE A 156 6.20 7.58 0.38
N LYS A 157 5.59 8.76 0.30
CA LYS A 157 4.14 8.94 0.39
C LYS A 157 3.64 9.52 -0.93
N LEU A 158 2.81 8.78 -1.63
CA LEU A 158 2.31 9.22 -2.95
C LEU A 158 1.54 10.54 -2.90
N LYS A 159 0.95 10.89 -1.74
CA LYS A 159 0.28 12.17 -1.52
C LYS A 159 1.23 13.38 -1.55
N ASP A 160 2.52 13.16 -1.34
CA ASP A 160 3.54 14.22 -1.35
C ASP A 160 4.03 14.54 -2.78
N ILE A 161 3.59 13.74 -3.77
CA ILE A 161 3.84 14.01 -5.19
C ILE A 161 2.91 15.12 -5.65
N ASN A 162 3.47 16.27 -5.98
CA ASN A 162 2.72 17.46 -6.40
C ASN A 162 2.85 17.79 -7.89
N LYS A 163 3.74 17.08 -8.63
CA LYS A 163 3.92 17.21 -10.08
C LYS A 163 4.40 15.87 -10.67
N GLY A 164 4.11 15.66 -11.94
CA GLY A 164 4.55 14.49 -12.71
C GLY A 164 3.53 13.35 -12.65
N LYS A 165 3.99 12.18 -13.08
CA LYS A 165 3.16 10.96 -13.16
C LYS A 165 3.96 9.78 -12.61
N PHE A 166 3.26 8.80 -12.06
CA PHE A 166 3.83 7.49 -11.75
C PHE A 166 2.86 6.39 -12.18
N ILE A 167 3.39 5.22 -12.45
CA ILE A 167 2.64 4.00 -12.74
C ILE A 167 3.22 2.90 -11.87
N ILE A 168 2.37 2.10 -11.26
CA ILE A 168 2.78 0.89 -10.54
C ILE A 168 2.49 -0.30 -11.43
N TYR A 169 3.45 -1.22 -11.54
CA TYR A 169 3.35 -2.44 -12.33
C TYR A 169 3.48 -3.66 -11.43
N ARG A 170 2.64 -4.64 -11.67
CA ARG A 170 2.76 -5.98 -11.10
C ARG A 170 3.50 -6.89 -12.06
N PRO A 171 4.55 -7.60 -11.61
CA PRO A 171 5.22 -8.59 -12.44
C PRO A 171 4.23 -9.70 -12.83
N VAL A 172 4.33 -10.15 -14.08
CA VAL A 172 3.51 -11.23 -14.65
C VAL A 172 4.40 -12.33 -15.20
N LYS A 173 3.92 -13.57 -15.19
CA LYS A 173 4.63 -14.71 -15.78
C LYS A 173 4.71 -14.57 -17.30
N GLN A 174 5.76 -15.13 -17.89
CA GLN A 174 5.86 -15.33 -19.33
C GLN A 174 4.79 -16.29 -19.82
#